data_ff92327b60d91db56a654ad7ca0294a9
#
_entry.id   ff92327b60d91db56a654ad7ca0294a9
#
_cell.length_a   1.000
_cell.length_b   1.000
_cell.length_c   1.000
_cell.angle_alpha   90.00
_cell.angle_beta   90.00
_cell.angle_gamma   90.00
#
_symmetry.space_group_name_H-M   'P 1'
#
loop_
_entity.id
_entity.type
_entity.pdbx_description
1 polymer ?
#
loop_
_entity_poly.entity_id
_entity_poly.type
_entity_poly.pdbx_seq_one_letter_code
_entity_poly.pdbx_strand_id
1 'polypeptide(L)'
;MTKNSDRRRKSLAIVGAGSSGLVTLKMIRQKMPELEVFCFEKSSNTLGAWGETYKGFVSTSTKYTTQFACYKKFDSSVSSQNDRKFSEFFKDSEYGSYLSSFKEENKLDGYIHKNHSVEKIVRIDSSWQLSVKFESEVKEYLFDYLIICTGLAERPKEIESEVSVLLSLNEEKPITNKKIVVVGGGESATDIANRLAMPSKNNQVYMSLKTGIRVSPRLHPIKGVPSDFLRNRLLISIHEDIRNAVGQKFVEARIKHQERFEKFFKVRKKKNNLPDSISDKRKYWDTKLTKRAKGSLFNMFHNKSDMFLDAVAEDRIKIIGSNVDGKYQTFYDFDKVNKININPDYLVPMIGYESNLQKISNNIIKASDFYLGCQHVEYDNLFLIGFARPIIGNIPSISEMQARYVVGLINGDYQRPKDIGSSYEVERKDLKTRYPKLNVDLMYPVDMVPYCDKLAKKMGILPRLSKLRSIRRWIKILLSPFSTTHYLSDDFDPDYIDRQRVYSPLIITSILLIIKFFDIPYKMVKNLMKPGKTPSME
;
A
#
# COMPACT_ATOMS: atom_id res chain seq x y z
N MET A 1 -54.29 1.60 21.45
CA MET A 1 -53.14 0.77 21.94
C MET A 1 -52.10 0.75 20.84
N THR A 2 -51.19 1.70 20.89
CA THR A 2 -50.04 1.82 19.95
C THR A 2 -49.00 0.81 20.37
N LYS A 3 -48.76 -0.21 19.55
CA LYS A 3 -47.62 -1.09 19.70
C LYS A 3 -46.32 -0.28 19.49
N ASN A 4 -45.74 0.19 20.60
CA ASN A 4 -44.30 0.53 20.62
C ASN A 4 -43.55 -0.79 20.39
N SER A 5 -43.24 -1.10 19.13
CA SER A 5 -42.25 -2.08 18.84
C SER A 5 -40.91 -1.50 19.32
N ASP A 6 -40.37 -2.02 20.40
CA ASP A 6 -38.96 -1.86 20.78
C ASP A 6 -38.11 -2.27 19.60
N ARG A 7 -37.82 -1.33 18.67
CA ARG A 7 -36.84 -1.54 17.62
C ARG A 7 -35.50 -1.54 18.33
N ARG A 8 -34.98 -2.74 18.63
CA ARG A 8 -33.61 -2.94 19.06
C ARG A 8 -32.72 -2.05 18.18
N ARG A 9 -31.90 -1.21 18.79
CA ARG A 9 -30.91 -0.40 18.05
C ARG A 9 -30.03 -1.32 17.28
N LYS A 10 -29.81 -1.00 16.00
CA LYS A 10 -28.84 -1.75 15.17
C LYS A 10 -27.46 -1.60 15.75
N SER A 11 -26.69 -2.69 15.70
CA SER A 11 -25.35 -2.76 16.25
C SER A 11 -24.32 -3.12 15.18
N LEU A 12 -23.09 -2.63 15.35
CA LEU A 12 -22.00 -2.82 14.41
C LEU A 12 -20.70 -3.16 15.14
N ALA A 13 -20.03 -4.21 14.69
CA ALA A 13 -18.68 -4.53 15.13
C ALA A 13 -17.64 -4.09 14.12
N ILE A 14 -16.55 -3.48 14.59
CA ILE A 14 -15.31 -3.27 13.87
C ILE A 14 -14.26 -4.19 14.51
N VAL A 15 -13.55 -4.98 13.71
CA VAL A 15 -12.47 -5.85 14.19
C VAL A 15 -11.12 -5.28 13.76
N GLY A 16 -10.34 -4.78 14.73
CA GLY A 16 -9.05 -4.12 14.54
C GLY A 16 -9.13 -2.59 14.58
N ALA A 17 -8.33 -1.97 15.44
CA ALA A 17 -8.22 -0.52 15.64
C ALA A 17 -6.91 0.08 15.09
N GLY A 18 -6.37 -0.48 14.00
CA GLY A 18 -5.31 0.12 13.22
C GLY A 18 -5.81 1.31 12.39
N SER A 19 -4.99 1.84 11.47
CA SER A 19 -5.35 3.00 10.62
C SER A 19 -6.68 2.84 9.90
N SER A 20 -6.99 1.62 9.42
CA SER A 20 -8.25 1.30 8.72
C SER A 20 -9.45 1.33 9.66
N GLY A 21 -9.33 0.71 10.85
CA GLY A 21 -10.41 0.69 11.85
C GLY A 21 -10.67 2.08 12.43
N LEU A 22 -9.63 2.84 12.74
CA LEU A 22 -9.76 4.19 13.29
C LEU A 22 -10.49 5.14 12.33
N VAL A 23 -10.13 5.16 11.04
CA VAL A 23 -10.81 6.02 10.06
C VAL A 23 -12.24 5.58 9.81
N THR A 24 -12.50 4.27 9.84
CA THR A 24 -13.85 3.70 9.72
C THR A 24 -14.73 4.10 10.91
N LEU A 25 -14.22 3.92 12.13
CA LEU A 25 -14.91 4.30 13.37
C LEU A 25 -15.26 5.79 13.39
N LYS A 26 -14.31 6.66 13.02
CA LYS A 26 -14.55 8.10 12.90
C LYS A 26 -15.70 8.42 11.95
N MET A 27 -15.73 7.80 10.78
CA MET A 27 -16.77 8.06 9.79
C MET A 27 -18.13 7.55 10.22
N ILE A 28 -18.20 6.39 10.87
CA ILE A 28 -19.44 5.86 11.45
C ILE A 28 -19.95 6.82 12.52
N ARG A 29 -19.11 7.23 13.46
CA ARG A 29 -19.52 8.15 14.54
C ARG A 29 -20.00 9.50 14.03
N GLN A 30 -19.40 9.99 12.94
CA GLN A 30 -19.81 11.23 12.32
C GLN A 30 -21.16 11.12 11.59
N LYS A 31 -21.40 10.01 10.88
CA LYS A 31 -22.53 9.85 9.97
C LYS A 31 -23.74 9.17 10.62
N MET A 32 -23.49 8.27 11.54
CA MET A 32 -24.50 7.45 12.23
C MET A 32 -24.29 7.49 13.76
N PRO A 33 -24.45 8.65 14.42
CA PRO A 33 -24.18 8.80 15.85
C PRO A 33 -25.07 7.88 16.73
N GLU A 34 -26.26 7.50 16.24
CA GLU A 34 -27.21 6.64 16.96
C GLU A 34 -26.90 5.14 16.82
N LEU A 35 -26.00 4.75 15.92
CA LEU A 35 -25.62 3.34 15.75
C LEU A 35 -24.77 2.90 16.93
N GLU A 36 -25.11 1.75 17.52
CA GLU A 36 -24.29 1.13 18.57
C GLU A 36 -23.06 0.49 17.93
N VAL A 37 -21.85 0.97 18.29
CA VAL A 37 -20.60 0.55 17.64
C VAL A 37 -19.60 0.05 18.66
N PHE A 38 -19.03 -1.13 18.39
CA PHE A 38 -17.95 -1.74 19.14
C PHE A 38 -16.73 -1.92 18.22
N CYS A 39 -15.59 -1.42 18.65
CA CYS A 39 -14.32 -1.63 17.96
C CYS A 39 -13.42 -2.52 18.82
N PHE A 40 -13.19 -3.76 18.42
CA PHE A 40 -12.36 -4.71 19.15
C PHE A 40 -10.91 -4.66 18.66
N GLU A 41 -9.98 -4.49 19.59
CA GLU A 41 -8.54 -4.48 19.33
C GLU A 41 -7.85 -5.48 20.25
N LYS A 42 -7.09 -6.42 19.64
CA LYS A 42 -6.42 -7.50 20.38
C LYS A 42 -5.24 -7.03 21.25
N SER A 43 -4.61 -5.91 20.89
CA SER A 43 -3.47 -5.36 21.62
C SER A 43 -3.89 -4.22 22.56
N SER A 44 -3.02 -3.87 23.50
CA SER A 44 -3.14 -2.65 24.30
C SER A 44 -2.93 -1.39 23.46
N ASN A 45 -2.24 -1.53 22.32
CA ASN A 45 -1.93 -0.45 21.39
C ASN A 45 -2.93 -0.44 20.21
N THR A 46 -3.58 0.68 19.97
CA THR A 46 -4.61 0.87 18.95
C THR A 46 -4.10 1.38 17.60
N LEU A 47 -2.83 1.22 17.29
CA LEU A 47 -2.22 1.80 16.10
C LEU A 47 -1.91 0.74 15.02
N GLY A 48 -2.25 -0.53 15.28
CA GLY A 48 -1.96 -1.65 14.39
C GLY A 48 -0.45 -1.76 14.10
N ALA A 49 -0.10 -2.07 12.86
CA ALA A 49 1.31 -2.22 12.43
C ALA A 49 2.16 -0.94 12.58
N TRP A 50 1.57 0.18 12.93
CA TRP A 50 2.25 1.48 13.09
C TRP A 50 2.50 1.84 14.56
N GLY A 51 2.04 1.02 15.48
CA GLY A 51 2.27 1.22 16.92
C GLY A 51 3.71 1.02 17.31
N GLU A 52 4.38 0.08 16.66
CA GLU A 52 5.76 -0.27 16.93
C GLU A 52 6.53 -0.34 15.61
N THR A 53 7.29 0.70 15.34
CA THR A 53 8.25 0.72 14.23
C THR A 53 9.67 0.66 14.80
N TYR A 54 10.60 0.16 14.01
CA TYR A 54 11.99 0.09 14.41
C TYR A 54 12.71 1.44 14.26
N LYS A 55 13.73 1.68 15.06
CA LYS A 55 14.56 2.88 14.99
C LYS A 55 15.23 3.02 13.63
N GLY A 56 15.13 4.22 13.04
CA GLY A 56 15.62 4.51 11.70
C GLY A 56 14.67 4.07 10.57
N PHE A 57 13.43 3.69 10.91
CA PHE A 57 12.39 3.48 9.93
C PHE A 57 12.11 4.77 9.13
N VAL A 58 11.94 4.65 7.82
CA VAL A 58 11.45 5.72 6.94
C VAL A 58 10.40 5.14 6.03
N SER A 59 9.20 5.71 6.04
CA SER A 59 8.08 5.24 5.22
C SER A 59 8.41 5.28 3.72
N THR A 60 7.72 4.49 2.94
CA THR A 60 7.86 4.44 1.48
C THR A 60 6.91 5.40 0.77
N SER A 61 5.89 5.89 1.46
CA SER A 61 4.98 6.94 1.01
C SER A 61 5.14 8.20 1.86
N THR A 62 4.90 9.36 1.26
CA THR A 62 5.04 10.65 1.94
C THR A 62 3.91 10.91 2.93
N LYS A 63 4.15 11.77 3.92
CA LYS A 63 3.17 12.26 4.88
C LYS A 63 1.92 12.81 4.17
N TYR A 64 2.14 13.64 3.15
CA TYR A 64 1.07 14.24 2.35
C TYR A 64 0.16 13.22 1.66
N THR A 65 0.75 12.17 1.05
CA THR A 65 -0.03 11.17 0.32
C THR A 65 -0.68 10.11 1.22
N THR A 66 -0.25 10.04 2.49
CA THR A 66 -0.68 8.99 3.44
C THR A 66 -1.69 9.50 4.46
N GLN A 67 -1.71 10.80 4.74
CA GLN A 67 -2.69 11.38 5.66
C GLN A 67 -4.13 11.18 5.18
N PHE A 68 -5.05 11.17 6.11
CA PHE A 68 -6.49 11.16 5.80
C PHE A 68 -6.95 12.53 5.28
N ALA A 69 -7.87 12.54 4.31
CA ALA A 69 -8.50 13.77 3.84
C ALA A 69 -9.37 14.43 4.93
N CYS A 70 -9.90 13.61 5.83
CA CYS A 70 -10.65 14.10 7.00
C CYS A 70 -9.75 14.59 8.15
N TYR A 71 -8.40 14.47 8.03
CA TYR A 71 -7.44 14.91 9.05
C TYR A 71 -6.14 15.41 8.41
N LYS A 72 -6.21 16.61 7.84
CA LYS A 72 -5.12 17.23 7.09
C LYS A 72 -4.13 17.91 8.02
N LYS A 73 -2.90 17.38 8.14
CA LYS A 73 -1.80 17.95 8.93
C LYS A 73 -0.57 18.31 8.07
N PHE A 74 -0.50 17.80 6.83
CA PHE A 74 0.66 17.93 5.96
C PHE A 74 0.25 18.47 4.59
N ASP A 75 1.10 19.28 4.00
CA ASP A 75 0.96 19.80 2.64
C ASP A 75 1.99 19.16 1.69
N SER A 76 1.94 19.52 0.41
CA SER A 76 2.88 19.04 -0.60
C SER A 76 4.17 19.86 -0.67
N SER A 77 4.55 20.60 0.36
CA SER A 77 5.82 21.33 0.42
C SER A 77 7.02 20.37 0.50
N VAL A 78 8.13 20.79 -0.07
CA VAL A 78 9.42 20.09 0.05
C VAL A 78 10.36 21.01 0.79
N SER A 79 10.97 20.52 1.85
CA SER A 79 12.02 21.20 2.58
C SER A 79 13.22 21.48 1.68
N SER A 80 14.02 22.50 2.00
CA SER A 80 15.12 22.92 1.15
C SER A 80 16.03 21.73 0.79
N GLN A 81 16.47 21.64 -0.47
CA GLN A 81 17.27 20.53 -1.03
C GLN A 81 18.56 20.23 -0.26
N ASN A 82 18.98 21.09 0.67
CA ASN A 82 20.19 20.92 1.46
C ASN A 82 20.00 19.99 2.66
N ASP A 83 18.77 19.74 3.10
CA ASP A 83 18.47 18.89 4.25
C ASP A 83 17.80 17.59 3.78
N ARG A 84 18.63 16.62 3.35
CA ARG A 84 18.17 15.29 2.89
C ARG A 84 17.73 14.39 4.04
N LYS A 85 17.01 14.93 5.03
CA LYS A 85 16.55 14.16 6.19
C LYS A 85 15.24 13.44 5.97
N PHE A 86 14.75 13.30 4.72
CA PHE A 86 13.45 12.65 4.42
C PHE A 86 12.29 13.23 5.25
N SER A 87 12.25 14.53 5.46
CA SER A 87 11.24 15.21 6.28
C SER A 87 9.82 15.08 5.74
N GLU A 88 9.68 14.83 4.43
CA GLU A 88 8.40 14.57 3.78
C GLU A 88 7.85 13.16 4.05
N PHE A 89 8.66 12.27 4.64
CA PHE A 89 8.29 10.90 4.97
C PHE A 89 8.10 10.74 6.47
N PHE A 90 7.26 9.80 6.87
CA PHE A 90 7.17 9.41 8.26
C PHE A 90 8.43 8.66 8.69
N LYS A 91 8.95 8.98 9.84
CA LYS A 91 10.12 8.35 10.46
C LYS A 91 9.75 7.73 11.78
N ASP A 92 10.44 6.67 12.14
CA ASP A 92 10.26 6.02 13.43
C ASP A 92 8.77 5.89 13.79
N SER A 93 8.32 6.44 14.91
CA SER A 93 6.94 6.39 15.39
C SER A 93 6.04 7.55 14.91
N GLU A 94 6.50 8.42 13.99
CA GLU A 94 5.73 9.62 13.62
C GLU A 94 4.33 9.31 13.06
N TYR A 95 4.15 8.20 12.32
CA TYR A 95 2.82 7.85 11.84
C TYR A 95 1.93 7.30 12.95
N GLY A 96 2.50 6.58 13.90
CA GLY A 96 1.81 6.19 15.14
C GLY A 96 1.32 7.43 15.92
N SER A 97 2.18 8.45 16.07
CA SER A 97 1.81 9.72 16.71
C SER A 97 0.69 10.45 15.96
N TYR A 98 0.74 10.46 14.61
CA TYR A 98 -0.34 11.01 13.78
C TYR A 98 -1.68 10.29 14.03
N LEU A 99 -1.67 8.95 14.13
CA LEU A 99 -2.87 8.15 14.41
C LEU A 99 -3.36 8.35 15.85
N SER A 100 -2.47 8.49 16.84
CA SER A 100 -2.85 8.82 18.22
C SER A 100 -3.57 10.16 18.30
N SER A 101 -2.99 11.21 17.72
CA SER A 101 -3.63 12.52 17.65
C SER A 101 -4.97 12.47 16.91
N PHE A 102 -5.05 11.72 15.80
CA PHE A 102 -6.31 11.50 15.08
C PHE A 102 -7.38 10.86 15.97
N LYS A 103 -7.02 9.82 16.72
CA LYS A 103 -7.91 9.12 17.64
C LYS A 103 -8.40 10.02 18.77
N GLU A 104 -7.49 10.76 19.40
CA GLU A 104 -7.77 11.67 20.51
C GLU A 104 -8.66 12.86 20.09
N GLU A 105 -8.29 13.57 19.03
CA GLU A 105 -9.04 14.72 18.52
C GLU A 105 -10.46 14.34 18.07
N ASN A 106 -10.67 13.10 17.59
CA ASN A 106 -11.99 12.59 17.23
C ASN A 106 -12.71 11.85 18.36
N LYS A 107 -12.15 11.79 19.59
CA LYS A 107 -12.73 11.17 20.79
C LYS A 107 -13.15 9.72 20.57
N LEU A 108 -12.28 8.91 19.94
CA LEU A 108 -12.61 7.54 19.54
C LEU A 108 -12.36 6.49 20.65
N ASP A 109 -11.58 6.80 21.67
CA ASP A 109 -11.16 5.82 22.70
C ASP A 109 -12.34 5.14 23.40
N GLY A 110 -13.45 5.85 23.66
CA GLY A 110 -14.63 5.30 24.31
C GLY A 110 -15.36 4.19 23.55
N TYR A 111 -15.04 3.98 22.28
CA TYR A 111 -15.62 2.94 21.42
C TYR A 111 -14.67 1.78 21.16
N ILE A 112 -13.42 1.87 21.66
CA ILE A 112 -12.36 0.88 21.38
C ILE A 112 -12.13 0.00 22.60
N HIS A 113 -12.44 -1.27 22.45
CA HIS A 113 -12.19 -2.31 23.44
C HIS A 113 -10.80 -2.90 23.22
N LYS A 114 -9.80 -2.39 23.96
CA LYS A 114 -8.41 -2.85 23.93
C LYS A 114 -8.25 -4.20 24.62
N ASN A 115 -7.25 -4.98 24.25
CA ASN A 115 -6.99 -6.33 24.75
C ASN A 115 -8.15 -7.30 24.52
N HIS A 116 -9.03 -7.00 23.55
CA HIS A 116 -10.16 -7.82 23.17
C HIS A 116 -9.88 -8.50 21.83
N SER A 117 -9.52 -9.78 21.87
CA SER A 117 -9.19 -10.58 20.68
C SER A 117 -10.43 -11.29 20.15
N VAL A 118 -10.81 -11.02 18.92
CA VAL A 118 -11.86 -11.79 18.23
C VAL A 118 -11.26 -13.12 17.78
N GLU A 119 -11.68 -14.21 18.44
CA GLU A 119 -11.16 -15.56 18.19
C GLU A 119 -12.01 -16.33 17.17
N LYS A 120 -13.31 -16.01 17.07
CA LYS A 120 -14.25 -16.70 16.19
C LYS A 120 -15.31 -15.74 15.66
N ILE A 121 -15.67 -15.94 14.39
CA ILE A 121 -16.75 -15.24 13.70
C ILE A 121 -17.69 -16.27 13.09
N VAL A 122 -18.98 -16.20 13.41
CA VAL A 122 -19.99 -17.11 12.91
C VAL A 122 -21.19 -16.33 12.39
N ARG A 123 -21.80 -16.82 11.31
CA ARG A 123 -23.08 -16.31 10.82
C ARG A 123 -24.22 -16.96 11.58
N ILE A 124 -25.10 -16.17 12.17
CA ILE A 124 -26.35 -16.64 12.79
C ILE A 124 -27.49 -15.86 12.14
N ASP A 125 -28.32 -16.54 11.37
CA ASP A 125 -29.38 -15.96 10.57
C ASP A 125 -28.88 -14.75 9.72
N SER A 126 -29.39 -13.56 10.04
CA SER A 126 -28.97 -12.31 9.37
C SER A 126 -27.90 -11.52 10.14
N SER A 127 -27.37 -12.05 11.25
CA SER A 127 -26.43 -11.38 12.16
C SER A 127 -25.08 -12.09 12.23
N TRP A 128 -24.11 -11.44 12.84
CA TRP A 128 -22.76 -11.93 13.06
C TRP A 128 -22.49 -12.13 14.55
N GLN A 129 -22.20 -13.37 14.95
CA GLN A 129 -21.76 -13.68 16.29
C GLN A 129 -20.24 -13.68 16.35
N LEU A 130 -19.69 -12.95 17.32
CA LEU A 130 -18.26 -12.85 17.59
C LEU A 130 -17.96 -13.43 18.96
N SER A 131 -17.05 -14.41 19.02
CA SER A 131 -16.45 -14.86 20.28
C SER A 131 -15.24 -13.98 20.57
N VAL A 132 -15.31 -13.19 21.59
CA VAL A 132 -14.30 -12.19 21.95
C VAL A 132 -13.63 -12.57 23.27
N LYS A 133 -12.32 -12.77 23.22
CA LYS A 133 -11.49 -13.09 24.38
C LYS A 133 -10.94 -11.82 25.02
N PHE A 134 -11.19 -11.65 26.31
CA PHE A 134 -10.57 -10.63 27.16
C PHE A 134 -9.99 -11.31 28.39
N GLU A 135 -8.69 -11.19 28.62
CA GLU A 135 -7.93 -11.95 29.63
C GLU A 135 -8.13 -13.47 29.46
N SER A 136 -8.77 -14.15 30.41
CA SER A 136 -9.10 -15.58 30.37
C SER A 136 -10.56 -15.86 29.97
N GLU A 137 -11.41 -14.82 29.89
CA GLU A 137 -12.83 -14.97 29.58
C GLU A 137 -13.09 -14.84 28.07
N VAL A 138 -14.05 -15.63 27.58
CA VAL A 138 -14.58 -15.51 26.21
C VAL A 138 -16.06 -15.14 26.32
N LYS A 139 -16.43 -14.02 25.70
CA LYS A 139 -17.82 -13.55 25.64
C LYS A 139 -18.34 -13.57 24.21
N GLU A 140 -19.59 -13.92 24.06
CA GLU A 140 -20.30 -13.93 22.78
C GLU A 140 -21.07 -12.63 22.59
N TYR A 141 -20.90 -12.01 21.42
CA TYR A 141 -21.61 -10.79 21.03
C TYR A 141 -22.31 -11.01 19.69
N LEU A 142 -23.48 -10.41 19.51
CA LEU A 142 -24.27 -10.50 18.28
C LEU A 142 -24.44 -9.11 17.66
N PHE A 143 -24.07 -8.97 16.37
CA PHE A 143 -24.10 -7.71 15.64
C PHE A 143 -24.86 -7.81 14.33
N ASP A 144 -25.56 -6.72 13.97
CA ASP A 144 -26.26 -6.60 12.68
C ASP A 144 -25.28 -6.37 11.52
N TYR A 145 -24.17 -5.67 11.77
CA TYR A 145 -23.15 -5.37 10.78
C TYR A 145 -21.75 -5.75 11.28
N LEU A 146 -20.91 -6.21 10.37
CA LEU A 146 -19.53 -6.54 10.66
C LEU A 146 -18.57 -5.88 9.64
N ILE A 147 -17.60 -5.12 10.15
CA ILE A 147 -16.49 -4.56 9.36
C ILE A 147 -15.16 -5.11 9.88
N ILE A 148 -14.42 -5.78 9.03
CA ILE A 148 -13.13 -6.39 9.38
C ILE A 148 -12.01 -5.46 8.90
N CYS A 149 -11.16 -5.03 9.84
CA CYS A 149 -10.05 -4.09 9.66
C CYS A 149 -8.72 -4.65 10.19
N THR A 150 -8.55 -5.97 10.30
CA THR A 150 -7.37 -6.62 10.89
C THR A 150 -6.10 -6.47 10.05
N GLY A 151 -6.25 -6.10 8.78
CA GLY A 151 -5.12 -5.84 7.87
C GLY A 151 -4.50 -7.10 7.27
N LEU A 152 -3.50 -6.88 6.40
CA LEU A 152 -2.82 -7.94 5.63
C LEU A 152 -1.57 -8.49 6.32
N ALA A 153 -1.02 -7.78 7.30
CA ALA A 153 0.28 -8.07 7.91
C ALA A 153 0.10 -8.47 9.37
N GLU A 154 -0.63 -9.56 9.60
CA GLU A 154 -0.94 -9.97 10.95
C GLU A 154 0.14 -10.84 11.56
N ARG A 155 0.62 -11.84 10.82
CA ARG A 155 1.69 -12.75 11.24
C ARG A 155 2.71 -12.92 10.11
N PRO A 156 4.04 -12.81 10.40
CA PRO A 156 5.07 -13.17 9.42
C PRO A 156 4.93 -14.61 8.97
N LYS A 157 5.16 -14.87 7.68
CA LYS A 157 5.27 -16.24 7.18
C LYS A 157 6.55 -16.87 7.67
N GLU A 158 6.45 -18.08 8.16
CA GLU A 158 7.57 -18.84 8.68
C GLU A 158 8.24 -19.70 7.60
N ILE A 159 9.46 -20.10 7.84
CA ILE A 159 10.24 -21.05 7.05
C ILE A 159 10.61 -22.20 7.97
N GLU A 160 10.34 -23.41 7.54
CA GLU A 160 10.93 -24.60 8.16
C GLU A 160 12.38 -24.74 7.73
N SER A 161 13.31 -24.80 8.68
CA SER A 161 14.73 -24.87 8.40
C SER A 161 15.49 -25.46 9.58
N GLU A 162 16.62 -26.13 9.30
CA GLU A 162 17.62 -26.55 10.30
C GLU A 162 18.48 -25.35 10.80
N VAL A 163 18.49 -24.25 10.04
CA VAL A 163 19.18 -23.00 10.40
C VAL A 163 18.29 -22.16 11.31
N SER A 164 18.88 -21.50 12.30
CA SER A 164 18.17 -20.59 13.21
C SER A 164 17.44 -19.49 12.45
N VAL A 165 16.14 -19.34 12.70
CA VAL A 165 15.27 -18.37 12.02
C VAL A 165 15.02 -17.17 12.91
N LEU A 166 15.21 -15.96 12.38
CA LEU A 166 14.93 -14.70 13.05
C LEU A 166 13.74 -14.03 12.40
N LEU A 167 12.60 -14.00 13.08
CA LEU A 167 11.37 -13.34 12.61
C LEU A 167 11.36 -11.83 12.91
N SER A 168 12.14 -11.38 13.89
CA SER A 168 12.32 -9.98 14.25
C SER A 168 13.78 -9.70 14.62
N LEU A 169 14.20 -8.44 14.46
CA LEU A 169 15.51 -7.97 14.89
C LEU A 169 15.38 -7.23 16.21
N ASN A 170 16.04 -7.73 17.25
CA ASN A 170 16.16 -7.02 18.53
C ASN A 170 17.27 -5.97 18.43
N GLU A 171 16.96 -4.71 18.66
CA GLU A 171 17.94 -3.61 18.59
C GLU A 171 18.86 -3.56 19.80
N GLU A 172 18.41 -4.05 20.96
CA GLU A 172 19.21 -4.12 22.19
C GLU A 172 20.31 -5.18 22.11
N LYS A 173 20.11 -6.22 21.26
CA LYS A 173 21.09 -7.27 21.03
C LYS A 173 21.49 -7.31 19.55
N PRO A 174 22.39 -6.41 19.12
CA PRO A 174 22.78 -6.34 17.72
C PRO A 174 23.49 -7.62 17.26
N ILE A 175 23.08 -8.13 16.11
CA ILE A 175 23.72 -9.28 15.47
C ILE A 175 25.01 -8.79 14.82
N THR A 176 26.14 -9.36 15.21
CA THR A 176 27.48 -9.00 14.71
C THR A 176 28.30 -10.24 14.38
N ASN A 177 29.24 -10.11 13.43
CA ASN A 177 30.17 -11.18 13.03
C ASN A 177 29.45 -12.48 12.61
N LYS A 178 28.32 -12.37 11.93
CA LYS A 178 27.47 -13.49 11.52
C LYS A 178 27.30 -13.56 10.00
N LYS A 179 27.08 -14.77 9.54
CA LYS A 179 26.68 -15.07 8.17
C LYS A 179 25.15 -15.19 8.12
N ILE A 180 24.50 -14.27 7.39
CA ILE A 180 23.04 -14.10 7.43
C ILE A 180 22.47 -14.16 6.03
N VAL A 181 21.41 -14.94 5.83
CA VAL A 181 20.65 -14.96 4.59
C VAL A 181 19.27 -14.33 4.81
N VAL A 182 19.01 -13.20 4.16
CA VAL A 182 17.69 -12.58 4.08
C VAL A 182 16.95 -13.22 2.90
N VAL A 183 15.83 -13.89 3.18
CA VAL A 183 15.04 -14.60 2.17
C VAL A 183 13.85 -13.74 1.76
N GLY A 184 13.83 -13.26 0.53
CA GLY A 184 12.74 -12.44 -0.01
C GLY A 184 13.24 -11.20 -0.72
N GLY A 185 12.35 -10.54 -1.48
CA GLY A 185 12.67 -9.41 -2.36
C GLY A 185 11.74 -8.21 -2.20
N GLY A 186 11.08 -8.05 -1.05
CA GLY A 186 10.20 -6.91 -0.76
C GLY A 186 10.94 -5.71 -0.13
N GLU A 187 10.21 -4.61 0.13
CA GLU A 187 10.75 -3.39 0.76
C GLU A 187 11.39 -3.70 2.12
N SER A 188 10.71 -4.49 2.96
CA SER A 188 11.26 -4.91 4.27
C SER A 188 12.54 -5.73 4.13
N ALA A 189 12.64 -6.59 3.11
CA ALA A 189 13.83 -7.41 2.88
C ALA A 189 15.04 -6.53 2.52
N THR A 190 14.87 -5.55 1.63
CA THR A 190 15.95 -4.63 1.24
C THR A 190 16.39 -3.75 2.40
N ASP A 191 15.46 -3.31 3.24
CA ASP A 191 15.76 -2.46 4.41
C ASP A 191 16.50 -3.24 5.49
N ILE A 192 16.01 -4.43 5.84
CA ILE A 192 16.66 -5.31 6.83
C ILE A 192 18.04 -5.76 6.36
N ALA A 193 18.21 -6.13 5.08
CA ALA A 193 19.51 -6.48 4.53
C ALA A 193 20.51 -5.31 4.68
N ASN A 194 20.10 -4.08 4.40
CA ASN A 194 20.93 -2.89 4.61
C ASN A 194 21.34 -2.70 6.08
N ARG A 195 20.40 -2.88 7.00
CA ARG A 195 20.67 -2.72 8.44
C ARG A 195 21.60 -3.79 8.98
N LEU A 196 21.47 -5.02 8.49
CA LEU A 196 22.38 -6.12 8.85
C LEU A 196 23.77 -5.95 8.23
N ALA A 197 23.86 -5.34 7.04
CA ALA A 197 25.10 -5.12 6.29
C ALA A 197 25.83 -3.82 6.66
N MET A 198 25.45 -3.16 7.76
CA MET A 198 26.21 -1.99 8.24
C MET A 198 27.65 -2.38 8.60
N PRO A 199 28.66 -1.59 8.17
CA PRO A 199 30.07 -1.91 8.45
C PRO A 199 30.39 -2.16 9.91
N SER A 200 29.74 -1.42 10.83
CA SER A 200 29.91 -1.57 12.28
C SER A 200 29.48 -2.94 12.82
N LYS A 201 28.70 -3.72 12.08
CA LYS A 201 28.24 -5.05 12.48
C LYS A 201 29.13 -6.19 12.01
N ASN A 202 29.96 -5.96 11.01
CA ASN A 202 30.88 -6.95 10.42
C ASN A 202 30.18 -8.27 10.03
N ASN A 203 28.94 -8.21 9.53
CA ASN A 203 28.19 -9.37 9.08
C ASN A 203 28.47 -9.67 7.59
N GLN A 204 28.42 -10.95 7.22
CA GLN A 204 28.33 -11.39 5.83
C GLN A 204 26.86 -11.56 5.45
N VAL A 205 26.31 -10.60 4.70
CA VAL A 205 24.88 -10.59 4.37
C VAL A 205 24.63 -11.04 2.94
N TYR A 206 23.76 -12.02 2.80
CA TYR A 206 23.26 -12.53 1.52
C TYR A 206 21.78 -12.24 1.40
N MET A 207 21.33 -11.91 0.19
CA MET A 207 19.91 -11.74 -0.11
C MET A 207 19.46 -12.75 -1.15
N SER A 208 18.59 -13.67 -0.75
CA SER A 208 18.07 -14.75 -1.61
C SER A 208 16.85 -14.28 -2.37
N LEU A 209 16.95 -14.26 -3.71
CA LEU A 209 15.91 -13.80 -4.63
C LEU A 209 15.49 -14.89 -5.61
N LYS A 210 14.20 -15.19 -5.69
CA LYS A 210 13.64 -16.08 -6.74
C LYS A 210 13.69 -15.45 -8.13
N THR A 211 13.52 -14.12 -8.18
CA THR A 211 13.50 -13.31 -9.42
C THR A 211 14.16 -11.97 -9.14
N GLY A 212 14.34 -11.14 -10.17
CA GLY A 212 14.78 -9.76 -9.96
C GLY A 212 13.77 -8.91 -9.21
N ILE A 213 14.21 -7.75 -8.79
CA ILE A 213 13.43 -6.73 -8.11
C ILE A 213 13.67 -5.37 -8.76
N ARG A 214 12.71 -4.46 -8.61
CA ARG A 214 12.91 -3.05 -8.98
C ARG A 214 13.17 -2.24 -7.73
N VAL A 215 14.29 -1.55 -7.72
CA VAL A 215 14.67 -0.62 -6.66
C VAL A 215 14.46 0.80 -7.15
N SER A 216 13.78 1.60 -6.35
CA SER A 216 13.52 3.01 -6.65
C SER A 216 13.91 3.87 -5.46
N PRO A 217 14.54 5.03 -5.66
CA PRO A 217 14.82 5.94 -4.56
C PRO A 217 13.52 6.59 -4.05
N ARG A 218 13.50 6.97 -2.78
CA ARG A 218 12.42 7.78 -2.20
C ARG A 218 12.35 9.16 -2.84
N LEU A 219 13.51 9.78 -3.04
CA LEU A 219 13.63 11.05 -3.74
C LEU A 219 13.97 10.81 -5.21
N HIS A 220 13.17 11.38 -6.10
CA HIS A 220 13.38 11.23 -7.53
C HIS A 220 14.68 11.95 -7.96
N PRO A 221 15.57 11.30 -8.72
CA PRO A 221 16.88 11.84 -9.05
C PRO A 221 16.83 13.14 -9.88
N ILE A 222 15.73 13.38 -10.61
CA ILE A 222 15.62 14.56 -11.50
C ILE A 222 15.48 15.88 -10.72
N LYS A 223 14.75 15.90 -9.60
CA LYS A 223 14.49 17.15 -8.86
C LYS A 223 14.76 17.07 -7.36
N GLY A 224 15.16 15.89 -6.86
CA GLY A 224 15.29 15.68 -5.43
C GLY A 224 13.97 15.76 -4.67
N VAL A 225 12.83 15.70 -5.36
CA VAL A 225 11.50 15.67 -4.76
C VAL A 225 11.07 14.24 -4.48
N PRO A 226 10.18 13.98 -3.52
CA PRO A 226 9.63 12.66 -3.31
C PRO A 226 9.08 12.05 -4.60
N SER A 227 9.39 10.79 -4.85
CA SER A 227 8.91 10.07 -6.06
C SER A 227 7.38 10.05 -6.15
N ASP A 228 6.69 10.08 -5.00
CA ASP A 228 5.23 10.17 -4.93
C ASP A 228 4.69 11.49 -5.49
N PHE A 229 5.46 12.58 -5.34
CA PHE A 229 5.04 13.92 -5.78
C PHE A 229 5.03 14.08 -7.29
N LEU A 230 5.65 13.17 -8.02
CA LEU A 230 5.57 13.12 -9.49
C LEU A 230 4.39 12.27 -9.98
N ARG A 231 3.69 11.57 -9.09
CA ARG A 231 2.49 10.79 -9.40
C ARG A 231 1.27 11.69 -9.28
N ASN A 232 0.85 12.27 -10.39
CA ASN A 232 -0.34 13.10 -10.49
C ASN A 232 -1.45 12.45 -11.32
N ARG A 233 -2.64 13.03 -11.31
CA ARG A 233 -3.79 12.51 -12.05
C ARG A 233 -3.58 12.52 -13.56
N LEU A 234 -2.82 13.48 -14.13
CA LEU A 234 -2.52 13.51 -15.55
C LEU A 234 -1.77 12.25 -15.98
N LEU A 235 -0.67 11.92 -15.28
CA LEU A 235 0.12 10.72 -15.54
C LEU A 235 -0.73 9.44 -15.43
N ILE A 236 -1.49 9.33 -14.35
CA ILE A 236 -2.28 8.11 -14.08
C ILE A 236 -3.50 8.00 -15.02
N SER A 237 -4.02 9.10 -15.56
CA SER A 237 -5.12 9.08 -16.52
C SER A 237 -4.76 8.49 -17.89
N ILE A 238 -3.49 8.34 -18.22
CA ILE A 238 -3.00 7.67 -19.43
C ILE A 238 -3.31 6.17 -19.31
N HIS A 239 -3.69 5.54 -20.43
CA HIS A 239 -3.95 4.10 -20.44
C HIS A 239 -2.73 3.32 -19.99
N GLU A 240 -2.94 2.29 -19.17
CA GLU A 240 -1.84 1.57 -18.50
C GLU A 240 -0.82 0.95 -19.46
N ASP A 241 -1.25 0.44 -20.61
CA ASP A 241 -0.35 -0.15 -21.61
C ASP A 241 0.63 0.90 -22.15
N ILE A 242 0.13 2.10 -22.48
CA ILE A 242 0.96 3.21 -22.97
C ILE A 242 1.86 3.70 -21.83
N ARG A 243 1.31 3.87 -20.63
CA ARG A 243 2.04 4.29 -19.45
C ARG A 243 3.18 3.31 -19.11
N ASN A 244 2.90 2.01 -19.16
CA ASN A 244 3.89 0.96 -18.93
C ASN A 244 4.99 0.96 -20.00
N ALA A 245 4.63 1.02 -21.29
CA ALA A 245 5.60 1.01 -22.39
C ALA A 245 6.53 2.24 -22.35
N VAL A 246 5.96 3.44 -22.20
CA VAL A 246 6.73 4.69 -22.12
C VAL A 246 7.56 4.73 -20.84
N GLY A 247 6.97 4.38 -19.70
CA GLY A 247 7.67 4.37 -18.43
C GLY A 247 8.82 3.36 -18.38
N GLN A 248 8.64 2.19 -18.96
CA GLN A 248 9.70 1.17 -19.07
C GLN A 248 10.90 1.68 -19.87
N LYS A 249 10.64 2.22 -21.08
CA LYS A 249 11.70 2.81 -21.92
C LYS A 249 12.39 3.98 -21.23
N PHE A 250 11.65 4.83 -20.53
CA PHE A 250 12.22 5.93 -19.75
C PHE A 250 13.15 5.44 -18.65
N VAL A 251 12.77 4.42 -17.89
CA VAL A 251 13.61 3.84 -16.82
C VAL A 251 14.87 3.22 -17.41
N GLU A 252 14.76 2.45 -18.49
CA GLU A 252 15.90 1.83 -19.17
C GLU A 252 16.87 2.89 -19.72
N ALA A 253 16.37 3.93 -20.38
CA ALA A 253 17.17 5.04 -20.87
C ALA A 253 17.85 5.81 -19.72
N ARG A 254 17.15 6.03 -18.61
CA ARG A 254 17.70 6.66 -17.40
C ARG A 254 18.86 5.85 -16.83
N ILE A 255 18.71 4.54 -16.67
CA ILE A 255 19.78 3.67 -16.14
C ILE A 255 20.98 3.70 -17.09
N LYS A 256 20.74 3.57 -18.41
CA LYS A 256 21.80 3.53 -19.42
C LYS A 256 22.56 4.86 -19.57
N HIS A 257 21.84 5.99 -19.46
CA HIS A 257 22.37 7.33 -19.71
C HIS A 257 22.27 8.25 -18.49
N GLN A 258 22.45 7.71 -17.30
CA GLN A 258 22.23 8.43 -16.04
C GLN A 258 22.94 9.79 -16.00
N GLU A 259 24.21 9.87 -16.39
CA GLU A 259 24.99 11.12 -16.37
C GLU A 259 24.44 12.19 -17.32
N ARG A 260 24.00 11.77 -18.53
CA ARG A 260 23.38 12.69 -19.49
C ARG A 260 22.04 13.23 -18.96
N PHE A 261 21.24 12.37 -18.33
CA PHE A 261 19.99 12.75 -17.70
C PHE A 261 20.22 13.73 -16.54
N GLU A 262 21.18 13.45 -15.67
CA GLU A 262 21.55 14.33 -14.57
C GLU A 262 22.01 15.71 -15.05
N LYS A 263 22.84 15.73 -16.10
CA LYS A 263 23.31 16.98 -16.74
C LYS A 263 22.17 17.76 -17.38
N PHE A 264 21.30 17.09 -18.14
CA PHE A 264 20.16 17.70 -18.83
C PHE A 264 19.16 18.31 -17.85
N PHE A 265 18.83 17.63 -16.78
CA PHE A 265 17.89 18.11 -15.76
C PHE A 265 18.57 18.99 -14.68
N LYS A 266 19.83 19.37 -14.86
CA LYS A 266 20.62 20.20 -13.93
C LYS A 266 20.53 19.66 -12.49
N VAL A 267 20.58 18.36 -12.33
CA VAL A 267 20.62 17.73 -11.01
C VAL A 267 21.93 18.15 -10.34
N ARG A 268 21.86 18.94 -9.28
CA ARG A 268 23.05 19.29 -8.49
C ARG A 268 23.56 18.02 -7.85
N LYS A 269 24.63 17.46 -8.42
CA LYS A 269 25.36 16.36 -7.76
C LYS A 269 25.87 16.86 -6.41
N LYS A 270 25.39 16.30 -5.28
CA LYS A 270 26.36 16.01 -4.24
C LYS A 270 27.33 15.03 -4.91
N LYS A 271 28.59 15.38 -5.04
CA LYS A 271 29.65 14.41 -5.37
C LYS A 271 29.49 13.27 -4.36
N ASN A 272 28.82 12.19 -4.77
CA ASN A 272 29.06 10.92 -4.13
C ASN A 272 30.48 10.61 -4.59
N ASN A 273 31.44 10.73 -3.69
CA ASN A 273 32.85 10.38 -3.93
C ASN A 273 33.02 8.85 -4.04
N LEU A 274 32.07 8.17 -4.71
CA LEU A 274 32.17 6.75 -4.98
C LEU A 274 33.18 6.56 -6.14
N PRO A 275 34.14 5.65 -5.99
CA PRO A 275 35.02 5.26 -7.07
C PRO A 275 34.23 4.85 -8.31
N ASP A 276 34.72 5.13 -9.51
CA ASP A 276 34.03 4.79 -10.77
C ASP A 276 33.69 3.30 -10.88
N SER A 277 34.55 2.42 -10.35
CA SER A 277 34.31 0.98 -10.25
C SER A 277 33.03 0.61 -9.45
N ILE A 278 32.73 1.32 -8.37
CA ILE A 278 31.49 1.09 -7.56
C ILE A 278 30.27 1.62 -8.31
N SER A 279 30.41 2.77 -8.99
CA SER A 279 29.33 3.33 -9.82
C SER A 279 28.94 2.36 -10.94
N ASP A 280 29.91 1.72 -11.60
CA ASP A 280 29.66 0.74 -12.66
C ASP A 280 29.05 -0.56 -12.12
N LYS A 281 29.52 -1.06 -10.98
CA LYS A 281 28.89 -2.19 -10.28
C LYS A 281 27.43 -1.88 -9.91
N ARG A 282 27.14 -0.66 -9.43
CA ARG A 282 25.78 -0.22 -9.09
C ARG A 282 24.88 -0.22 -10.33
N LYS A 283 25.34 0.33 -11.47
CA LYS A 283 24.60 0.31 -12.74
C LYS A 283 24.37 -1.13 -13.23
N TYR A 284 25.38 -1.98 -13.11
CA TYR A 284 25.29 -3.39 -13.47
C TYR A 284 24.18 -4.09 -12.67
N TRP A 285 24.18 -3.95 -11.35
CA TRP A 285 23.19 -4.60 -10.48
C TRP A 285 21.79 -4.01 -10.67
N ASP A 286 21.62 -2.70 -10.78
CA ASP A 286 20.33 -2.06 -11.07
C ASP A 286 19.75 -2.61 -12.39
N THR A 287 20.57 -2.70 -13.44
CA THR A 287 20.16 -3.26 -14.73
C THR A 287 19.79 -4.74 -14.61
N LYS A 288 20.62 -5.55 -13.94
CA LYS A 288 20.46 -7.00 -13.83
C LYS A 288 19.20 -7.35 -13.01
N LEU A 289 19.01 -6.70 -11.86
CA LEU A 289 17.84 -6.88 -11.01
C LEU A 289 16.55 -6.43 -11.73
N THR A 290 16.58 -5.27 -12.39
CA THR A 290 15.44 -4.73 -13.13
C THR A 290 15.03 -5.62 -14.31
N LYS A 291 15.98 -6.11 -15.11
CA LYS A 291 15.71 -7.01 -16.25
C LYS A 291 15.08 -8.34 -15.81
N ARG A 292 15.48 -8.86 -14.66
CA ARG A 292 14.95 -10.11 -14.11
C ARG A 292 13.68 -9.93 -13.29
N ALA A 293 13.29 -8.71 -12.99
CA ALA A 293 12.04 -8.42 -12.31
C ALA A 293 10.86 -8.78 -13.21
N LYS A 294 9.95 -9.60 -12.70
CA LYS A 294 8.77 -10.04 -13.44
C LYS A 294 7.66 -9.00 -13.30
N GLY A 295 7.22 -8.40 -14.38
CA GLY A 295 6.10 -7.47 -14.42
C GLY A 295 6.37 -6.19 -15.16
N SER A 296 5.32 -5.51 -15.56
CA SER A 296 5.38 -4.17 -16.14
C SER A 296 5.63 -3.12 -15.06
N LEU A 297 6.14 -1.95 -15.45
CA LEU A 297 6.58 -0.92 -14.52
C LEU A 297 5.51 -0.52 -13.48
N PHE A 298 4.26 -0.40 -13.89
CA PHE A 298 3.15 0.02 -13.02
C PHE A 298 2.30 -1.15 -12.49
N ASN A 299 2.65 -2.40 -12.82
CA ASN A 299 1.90 -3.59 -12.43
C ASN A 299 2.73 -4.55 -11.56
N MET A 300 3.72 -4.01 -10.85
CA MET A 300 4.56 -4.75 -9.92
C MET A 300 4.97 -3.88 -8.73
N PHE A 301 5.31 -4.53 -7.63
CA PHE A 301 5.85 -3.85 -6.46
C PHE A 301 7.24 -3.27 -6.76
N HIS A 302 7.47 -2.05 -6.29
CA HIS A 302 8.76 -1.38 -6.32
C HIS A 302 9.31 -1.27 -4.90
N ASN A 303 10.56 -1.64 -4.71
CA ASN A 303 11.24 -1.45 -3.44
C ASN A 303 11.79 -0.03 -3.35
N LYS A 304 11.27 0.78 -2.47
CA LYS A 304 11.83 2.11 -2.21
C LYS A 304 12.97 1.99 -1.21
N SER A 305 14.19 2.02 -1.73
CA SER A 305 15.40 1.99 -0.92
C SER A 305 16.47 2.90 -1.53
N ASP A 306 17.07 3.73 -0.70
CA ASP A 306 18.07 4.71 -1.13
C ASP A 306 19.51 4.16 -1.01
N MET A 307 19.73 3.14 -0.18
CA MET A 307 21.05 2.60 0.17
C MET A 307 21.31 1.19 -0.36
N PHE A 308 20.28 0.47 -0.78
CA PHE A 308 20.41 -0.96 -1.11
C PHE A 308 21.37 -1.24 -2.28
N LEU A 309 21.20 -0.50 -3.39
CA LEU A 309 22.07 -0.70 -4.55
C LEU A 309 23.52 -0.30 -4.28
N ASP A 310 23.76 0.65 -3.40
CA ASP A 310 25.11 1.03 -2.98
C ASP A 310 25.72 -0.09 -2.12
N ALA A 311 24.96 -0.66 -1.18
CA ALA A 311 25.43 -1.79 -0.38
C ALA A 311 25.74 -3.05 -1.21
N VAL A 312 24.96 -3.28 -2.28
CA VAL A 312 25.25 -4.37 -3.23
C VAL A 312 26.49 -4.08 -4.08
N ALA A 313 26.66 -2.84 -4.54
CA ALA A 313 27.83 -2.44 -5.32
C ALA A 313 29.14 -2.48 -4.52
N GLU A 314 29.05 -2.20 -3.22
CA GLU A 314 30.17 -2.28 -2.26
C GLU A 314 30.41 -3.70 -1.73
N ASP A 315 29.74 -4.71 -2.28
CA ASP A 315 29.81 -6.13 -1.87
C ASP A 315 29.43 -6.39 -0.39
N ARG A 316 28.79 -5.40 0.27
CA ARG A 316 28.24 -5.57 1.65
C ARG A 316 27.01 -6.46 1.67
N ILE A 317 26.24 -6.49 0.57
CA ILE A 317 25.12 -7.42 0.35
C ILE A 317 25.41 -8.22 -0.91
N LYS A 318 25.48 -9.55 -0.77
CA LYS A 318 25.66 -10.47 -1.92
C LYS A 318 24.30 -11.00 -2.37
N ILE A 319 23.97 -10.81 -3.65
CA ILE A 319 22.73 -11.33 -4.22
C ILE A 319 22.91 -12.78 -4.66
N ILE A 320 22.04 -13.65 -4.18
CA ILE A 320 22.00 -15.09 -4.49
C ILE A 320 20.62 -15.49 -5.02
N GLY A 321 20.52 -16.68 -5.60
CA GLY A 321 19.28 -17.28 -6.08
C GLY A 321 18.47 -17.94 -4.96
N SER A 322 17.53 -18.81 -5.35
CA SER A 322 16.69 -19.56 -4.41
C SER A 322 17.46 -20.68 -3.73
N ASN A 323 16.95 -21.10 -2.57
CA ASN A 323 17.41 -22.30 -1.88
C ASN A 323 17.26 -23.54 -2.75
N VAL A 324 18.20 -24.48 -2.62
CA VAL A 324 18.30 -25.74 -3.42
C VAL A 324 17.86 -26.95 -2.61
N ASP A 325 18.26 -27.02 -1.34
CA ASP A 325 18.24 -28.22 -0.51
C ASP A 325 17.03 -28.29 0.45
N GLY A 326 16.18 -27.29 0.49
CA GLY A 326 15.11 -27.19 1.48
C GLY A 326 15.60 -26.90 2.92
N LYS A 327 16.88 -27.05 3.19
CA LYS A 327 17.51 -26.85 4.50
C LYS A 327 18.10 -25.45 4.66
N TYR A 328 18.12 -24.67 3.58
CA TYR A 328 18.67 -23.32 3.51
C TYR A 328 20.18 -23.21 3.82
N GLN A 329 20.93 -24.23 3.49
CA GLN A 329 22.39 -24.25 3.58
C GLN A 329 23.02 -23.97 2.20
N THR A 330 22.41 -24.49 1.13
CA THR A 330 22.87 -24.37 -0.26
C THR A 330 21.87 -23.54 -1.10
N PHE A 331 22.40 -22.63 -1.88
CA PHE A 331 21.62 -21.74 -2.74
C PHE A 331 22.16 -21.78 -4.16
N TYR A 332 21.31 -21.44 -5.12
CA TYR A 332 21.80 -21.11 -6.47
C TYR A 332 22.53 -19.75 -6.43
N ASP A 333 23.49 -19.54 -7.34
CA ASP A 333 23.87 -18.18 -7.68
C ASP A 333 22.65 -17.44 -8.27
N PHE A 334 22.75 -16.11 -8.37
CA PHE A 334 21.61 -15.33 -8.89
C PHE A 334 21.29 -15.68 -10.36
N ASP A 335 22.27 -16.16 -11.12
CA ASP A 335 22.10 -16.59 -12.52
C ASP A 335 21.50 -18.00 -12.63
N LYS A 336 21.41 -18.73 -11.53
CA LYS A 336 20.94 -20.12 -11.43
C LYS A 336 21.77 -21.14 -12.22
N VAL A 337 23.04 -20.86 -12.38
CA VAL A 337 24.01 -21.73 -13.06
C VAL A 337 24.71 -22.62 -12.03
N ASN A 338 25.20 -22.02 -10.96
CA ASN A 338 26.00 -22.71 -9.96
C ASN A 338 25.28 -22.81 -8.62
N LYS A 339 25.61 -23.86 -7.86
CA LYS A 339 25.22 -24.00 -6.45
C LYS A 339 26.31 -23.43 -5.56
N ILE A 340 25.92 -22.69 -4.53
CA ILE A 340 26.81 -22.05 -3.57
C ILE A 340 26.44 -22.56 -2.18
N ASN A 341 27.40 -23.20 -1.50
CA ASN A 341 27.23 -23.58 -0.11
C ASN A 341 27.56 -22.37 0.78
N ILE A 342 26.56 -21.89 1.52
CA ILE A 342 26.70 -20.70 2.37
C ILE A 342 26.82 -21.08 3.84
N ASN A 343 26.04 -22.07 4.29
CA ASN A 343 25.95 -22.46 5.72
C ASN A 343 25.75 -21.22 6.61
N PRO A 344 24.58 -20.54 6.54
CA PRO A 344 24.36 -19.34 7.34
C PRO A 344 24.16 -19.64 8.82
N ASP A 345 24.55 -18.69 9.68
CA ASP A 345 24.22 -18.72 11.11
C ASP A 345 22.74 -18.43 11.34
N TYR A 346 22.16 -17.53 10.51
CA TYR A 346 20.78 -17.10 10.62
C TYR A 346 20.07 -16.94 9.28
N LEU A 347 18.78 -17.27 9.30
CA LEU A 347 17.84 -16.91 8.22
C LEU A 347 16.90 -15.81 8.72
N VAL A 348 16.63 -14.84 7.84
CA VAL A 348 15.67 -13.76 8.09
C VAL A 348 14.59 -13.84 6.99
N PRO A 349 13.45 -14.51 7.23
CA PRO A 349 12.41 -14.67 6.25
C PRO A 349 11.59 -13.39 6.09
N MET A 350 11.75 -12.73 4.94
CA MET A 350 10.99 -11.56 4.51
C MET A 350 10.08 -11.93 3.33
N ILE A 351 9.32 -13.02 3.49
CA ILE A 351 8.51 -13.65 2.45
C ILE A 351 7.03 -13.26 2.51
N GLY A 352 6.71 -12.25 3.30
CA GLY A 352 5.36 -11.71 3.47
C GLY A 352 4.70 -12.16 4.77
N TYR A 353 3.40 -11.89 4.84
CA TYR A 353 2.58 -12.10 6.03
C TYR A 353 1.37 -12.95 5.70
N GLU A 354 0.73 -13.47 6.74
CA GLU A 354 -0.55 -14.16 6.70
C GLU A 354 -1.60 -13.37 7.49
N SER A 355 -2.83 -13.45 7.04
CA SER A 355 -4.00 -12.96 7.78
C SER A 355 -4.69 -14.15 8.45
N ASN A 356 -5.19 -13.96 9.68
CA ASN A 356 -5.98 -14.97 10.38
C ASN A 356 -7.46 -14.99 9.96
N LEU A 357 -7.87 -14.17 9.01
CA LEU A 357 -9.27 -14.00 8.59
C LEU A 357 -9.99 -15.32 8.34
N GLN A 358 -9.38 -16.21 7.56
CA GLN A 358 -9.97 -17.52 7.25
C GLN A 358 -10.06 -18.43 8.48
N LYS A 359 -9.05 -18.37 9.37
CA LYS A 359 -9.00 -19.18 10.59
C LYS A 359 -10.11 -18.78 11.57
N ILE A 360 -10.24 -17.48 11.86
CA ILE A 360 -11.24 -16.98 12.83
C ILE A 360 -12.67 -17.11 12.31
N SER A 361 -12.86 -17.22 11.01
CA SER A 361 -14.17 -17.39 10.36
C SER A 361 -14.46 -18.82 9.89
N ASN A 362 -13.67 -19.81 10.27
CA ASN A 362 -13.77 -21.19 9.78
C ASN A 362 -13.92 -21.27 8.24
N ASN A 363 -13.15 -20.47 7.50
CA ASN A 363 -13.18 -20.32 6.04
C ASN A 363 -14.49 -19.78 5.44
N ILE A 364 -15.42 -19.27 6.25
CA ILE A 364 -16.65 -18.64 5.75
C ILE A 364 -16.33 -17.31 5.05
N ILE A 365 -15.30 -16.59 5.54
CA ILE A 365 -14.92 -15.28 5.02
C ILE A 365 -13.55 -15.38 4.34
N LYS A 366 -13.51 -15.14 3.04
CA LYS A 366 -12.27 -15.06 2.24
C LYS A 366 -12.12 -13.67 1.65
N ALA A 367 -10.90 -13.13 1.66
CA ALA A 367 -10.63 -11.82 1.08
C ALA A 367 -10.96 -11.73 -0.41
N SER A 368 -11.02 -12.89 -1.10
CA SER A 368 -11.46 -12.98 -2.50
C SER A 368 -12.93 -12.65 -2.73
N ASP A 369 -13.79 -12.83 -1.73
CA ASP A 369 -15.25 -12.81 -1.92
C ASP A 369 -15.86 -11.40 -1.82
N PHE A 370 -14.99 -10.37 -1.92
CA PHE A 370 -15.38 -8.97 -1.77
C PHE A 370 -15.28 -8.21 -3.09
N TYR A 371 -16.42 -7.75 -3.59
CA TYR A 371 -16.48 -6.79 -4.69
C TYR A 371 -15.84 -5.46 -4.27
N LEU A 372 -15.04 -4.87 -5.14
CA LEU A 372 -14.21 -3.69 -4.84
C LEU A 372 -13.26 -3.92 -3.64
N GLY A 373 -12.97 -5.18 -3.29
CA GLY A 373 -12.15 -5.52 -2.13
C GLY A 373 -12.69 -5.04 -0.79
N CYS A 374 -13.98 -4.63 -0.71
CA CYS A 374 -14.56 -4.11 0.53
C CYS A 374 -16.02 -4.51 0.80
N GLN A 375 -16.78 -4.96 -0.19
CA GLN A 375 -18.18 -5.33 -0.04
C GLN A 375 -18.37 -6.83 -0.35
N HIS A 376 -18.80 -7.63 0.62
CA HIS A 376 -19.02 -9.06 0.41
C HIS A 376 -20.10 -9.32 -0.64
N VAL A 377 -19.90 -10.33 -1.52
CA VAL A 377 -20.83 -10.59 -2.64
C VAL A 377 -22.16 -11.17 -2.20
N GLU A 378 -22.18 -12.00 -1.17
CA GLU A 378 -23.41 -12.65 -0.65
C GLU A 378 -24.01 -11.84 0.51
N TYR A 379 -23.19 -11.44 1.49
CA TYR A 379 -23.67 -10.80 2.72
C TYR A 379 -23.61 -9.27 2.60
N ASP A 380 -24.78 -8.63 2.64
CA ASP A 380 -24.93 -7.16 2.48
C ASP A 380 -24.47 -6.37 3.70
N ASN A 381 -24.28 -7.04 4.82
CA ASN A 381 -23.87 -6.49 6.11
C ASN A 381 -22.45 -6.94 6.54
N LEU A 382 -21.65 -7.46 5.61
CA LEU A 382 -20.24 -7.82 5.83
C LEU A 382 -19.33 -7.01 4.94
N PHE A 383 -18.33 -6.38 5.55
CA PHE A 383 -17.38 -5.50 4.86
C PHE A 383 -15.93 -5.76 5.29
N LEU A 384 -15.00 -5.43 4.38
CA LEU A 384 -13.56 -5.59 4.57
C LEU A 384 -12.87 -4.27 4.25
N ILE A 385 -12.08 -3.71 5.16
CA ILE A 385 -11.36 -2.44 4.95
C ILE A 385 -9.88 -2.61 5.28
N GLY A 386 -9.01 -2.12 4.38
CA GLY A 386 -7.56 -2.22 4.56
C GLY A 386 -6.93 -3.50 4.00
N PHE A 387 -7.68 -4.29 3.23
CA PHE A 387 -7.19 -5.50 2.56
C PHE A 387 -6.88 -5.27 1.07
N ALA A 388 -7.25 -4.13 0.51
CA ALA A 388 -6.82 -3.74 -0.83
C ALA A 388 -5.34 -3.36 -0.80
N ARG A 389 -4.50 -4.19 -1.42
CA ARG A 389 -3.04 -4.03 -1.41
C ARG A 389 -2.57 -3.12 -2.54
N PRO A 390 -2.01 -1.95 -2.25
CA PRO A 390 -1.51 -1.06 -3.29
C PRO A 390 -0.26 -1.64 -3.97
N ILE A 391 -0.30 -1.73 -5.29
CA ILE A 391 0.89 -1.84 -6.13
C ILE A 391 1.57 -0.46 -6.18
N ILE A 392 0.76 0.58 -6.30
CA ILE A 392 1.15 1.99 -6.24
C ILE A 392 0.20 2.70 -5.29
N GLY A 393 0.74 3.32 -4.25
CA GLY A 393 -0.02 4.05 -3.24
C GLY A 393 0.22 3.54 -1.83
N ASN A 394 -0.74 3.75 -0.95
CA ASN A 394 -0.67 3.36 0.45
C ASN A 394 -2.04 2.87 0.96
N ILE A 395 -2.01 2.01 1.98
CA ILE A 395 -3.21 1.42 2.57
C ILE A 395 -4.07 2.47 3.29
N PRO A 396 -3.52 3.41 4.09
CA PRO A 396 -4.35 4.37 4.82
C PRO A 396 -5.30 5.19 3.94
N SER A 397 -4.80 5.75 2.84
CA SER A 397 -5.64 6.53 1.91
C SER A 397 -6.69 5.68 1.19
N ILE A 398 -6.33 4.44 0.83
CA ILE A 398 -7.27 3.48 0.26
C ILE A 398 -8.36 3.13 1.28
N SER A 399 -7.97 2.86 2.53
CA SER A 399 -8.91 2.53 3.62
C SER A 399 -9.87 3.66 3.92
N GLU A 400 -9.42 4.91 3.86
CA GLU A 400 -10.31 6.07 4.01
C GLU A 400 -11.39 6.07 2.92
N MET A 401 -11.03 5.82 1.66
CA MET A 401 -11.99 5.79 0.56
C MET A 401 -12.94 4.58 0.65
N GLN A 402 -12.43 3.42 1.09
CA GLN A 402 -13.26 2.26 1.39
C GLN A 402 -14.23 2.54 2.54
N ALA A 403 -13.76 3.15 3.63
CA ALA A 403 -14.60 3.51 4.77
C ALA A 403 -15.73 4.46 4.38
N ARG A 404 -15.43 5.52 3.58
CA ARG A 404 -16.47 6.43 3.06
C ARG A 404 -17.54 5.69 2.27
N TYR A 405 -17.14 4.79 1.40
CA TYR A 405 -18.07 4.03 0.57
C TYR A 405 -18.90 3.05 1.41
N VAL A 406 -18.27 2.28 2.29
CA VAL A 406 -18.93 1.29 3.15
C VAL A 406 -19.90 1.97 4.14
N VAL A 407 -19.47 3.04 4.80
CA VAL A 407 -20.31 3.80 5.72
C VAL A 407 -21.53 4.38 5.01
N GLY A 408 -21.34 4.89 3.78
CA GLY A 408 -22.46 5.38 2.97
C GLY A 408 -23.41 4.26 2.52
N LEU A 409 -22.94 3.03 2.28
CA LEU A 409 -23.80 1.87 2.03
C LEU A 409 -24.64 1.51 3.25
N ILE A 410 -24.03 1.47 4.44
CA ILE A 410 -24.73 1.16 5.69
C ILE A 410 -25.75 2.24 6.04
N ASN A 411 -25.40 3.51 5.80
CA ASN A 411 -26.30 4.66 6.04
C ASN A 411 -27.42 4.79 4.98
N GLY A 412 -27.32 4.06 3.85
CA GLY A 412 -28.29 4.15 2.76
C GLY A 412 -28.04 5.30 1.77
N ASP A 413 -26.90 6.01 1.84
CA ASP A 413 -26.54 7.08 0.89
C ASP A 413 -26.26 6.53 -0.51
N TYR A 414 -25.81 5.28 -0.57
CA TYR A 414 -25.48 4.57 -1.80
C TYR A 414 -26.19 3.23 -1.83
N GLN A 415 -26.49 2.75 -3.03
CA GLN A 415 -27.08 1.44 -3.22
C GLN A 415 -26.03 0.41 -3.63
N ARG A 416 -26.20 -0.79 -3.07
CA ARG A 416 -25.50 -1.96 -3.55
C ARG A 416 -25.89 -2.21 -5.02
N PRO A 417 -24.94 -2.62 -5.89
CA PRO A 417 -25.29 -3.02 -7.26
C PRO A 417 -26.37 -4.10 -7.26
N LYS A 418 -27.41 -3.94 -8.08
CA LYS A 418 -28.51 -4.92 -8.19
C LYS A 418 -27.99 -6.31 -8.54
N ASP A 419 -27.01 -6.38 -9.44
CA ASP A 419 -26.30 -7.59 -9.81
C ASP A 419 -24.81 -7.45 -9.40
N ILE A 420 -24.56 -7.65 -8.10
CA ILE A 420 -23.21 -7.59 -7.57
C ILE A 420 -22.39 -8.80 -8.04
N GLY A 421 -23.01 -9.97 -8.24
CA GLY A 421 -22.33 -11.18 -8.68
C GLY A 421 -21.66 -10.98 -10.04
N SER A 422 -22.43 -10.56 -11.05
CA SER A 422 -21.86 -10.27 -12.38
C SER A 422 -20.82 -9.15 -12.33
N SER A 423 -21.03 -8.11 -11.52
CA SER A 423 -20.06 -7.02 -11.34
C SER A 423 -18.74 -7.52 -10.76
N TYR A 424 -18.82 -8.43 -9.79
CA TYR A 424 -17.68 -9.07 -9.15
C TYR A 424 -16.91 -9.98 -10.14
N GLU A 425 -17.61 -10.83 -10.91
CA GLU A 425 -16.96 -11.69 -11.89
C GLU A 425 -16.19 -10.91 -12.96
N VAL A 426 -16.78 -9.83 -13.47
CA VAL A 426 -16.11 -8.92 -14.42
C VAL A 426 -14.88 -8.31 -13.79
N GLU A 427 -14.96 -7.87 -12.53
CA GLU A 427 -13.85 -7.29 -11.80
C GLU A 427 -12.73 -8.30 -11.55
N ARG A 428 -13.06 -9.52 -11.13
CA ARG A 428 -12.09 -10.59 -10.90
C ARG A 428 -11.33 -10.95 -12.17
N LYS A 429 -12.02 -11.04 -13.30
CA LYS A 429 -11.41 -11.28 -14.62
C LYS A 429 -10.45 -10.15 -15.00
N ASP A 430 -10.84 -8.89 -14.77
CA ASP A 430 -9.97 -7.72 -15.01
C ASP A 430 -8.71 -7.76 -14.13
N LEU A 431 -8.84 -8.05 -12.84
CA LEU A 431 -7.70 -8.18 -11.93
C LEU A 431 -6.74 -9.31 -12.34
N LYS A 432 -7.24 -10.49 -12.71
CA LYS A 432 -6.42 -11.61 -13.20
C LYS A 432 -5.66 -11.25 -14.47
N THR A 433 -6.31 -10.52 -15.37
CA THR A 433 -5.70 -10.04 -16.62
C THR A 433 -4.63 -8.98 -16.36
N ARG A 434 -4.91 -8.04 -15.46
CA ARG A 434 -4.02 -6.92 -15.15
C ARG A 434 -2.79 -7.34 -14.32
N TYR A 435 -2.97 -8.30 -13.43
CA TYR A 435 -1.95 -8.75 -12.50
C TYR A 435 -1.67 -10.27 -12.61
N PRO A 436 -1.25 -10.78 -13.78
CA PRO A 436 -1.15 -12.21 -14.04
C PRO A 436 -0.12 -12.95 -13.17
N LYS A 437 0.72 -12.20 -12.45
CA LYS A 437 1.79 -12.75 -11.59
C LYS A 437 1.49 -12.65 -10.11
N LEU A 438 0.35 -12.06 -9.75
CA LEU A 438 -0.13 -11.97 -8.38
C LEU A 438 -1.25 -12.98 -8.16
N ASN A 439 -1.25 -13.59 -6.99
CA ASN A 439 -2.40 -14.42 -6.59
C ASN A 439 -3.53 -13.51 -6.11
N VAL A 440 -4.43 -13.17 -7.03
CA VAL A 440 -5.58 -12.30 -6.75
C VAL A 440 -6.64 -12.97 -5.86
N ASP A 441 -6.55 -14.29 -5.63
CA ASP A 441 -7.43 -14.99 -4.71
C ASP A 441 -6.99 -14.83 -3.24
N LEU A 442 -5.71 -14.45 -3.02
CA LEU A 442 -5.18 -14.15 -1.68
C LEU A 442 -5.09 -12.65 -1.37
N MET A 443 -5.12 -11.79 -2.39
CA MET A 443 -5.02 -10.35 -2.21
C MET A 443 -5.84 -9.61 -3.27
N TYR A 444 -6.25 -8.39 -2.95
CA TYR A 444 -6.91 -7.50 -3.89
C TYR A 444 -5.92 -6.40 -4.31
N PRO A 445 -5.18 -6.60 -5.44
CA PRO A 445 -4.16 -5.63 -5.87
C PRO A 445 -4.81 -4.39 -6.49
N VAL A 446 -4.29 -3.21 -6.15
CA VAL A 446 -4.81 -1.93 -6.65
C VAL A 446 -3.71 -0.96 -7.07
N ASP A 447 -3.97 -0.15 -8.10
CA ASP A 447 -3.36 1.16 -8.28
C ASP A 447 -4.28 2.18 -7.59
N MET A 448 -3.76 2.88 -6.59
CA MET A 448 -4.55 3.70 -5.67
C MET A 448 -5.44 4.71 -6.39
N VAL A 449 -4.91 5.43 -7.41
CA VAL A 449 -5.67 6.50 -8.06
C VAL A 449 -6.88 5.97 -8.84
N PRO A 450 -6.73 5.01 -9.79
CA PRO A 450 -7.89 4.45 -10.49
C PRO A 450 -8.88 3.75 -9.56
N TYR A 451 -8.38 3.11 -8.52
CA TYR A 451 -9.22 2.44 -7.53
C TYR A 451 -10.05 3.43 -6.72
N CYS A 452 -9.41 4.46 -6.15
CA CYS A 452 -10.12 5.51 -5.41
C CYS A 452 -11.09 6.29 -6.32
N ASP A 453 -10.73 6.52 -7.59
CA ASP A 453 -11.63 7.14 -8.57
C ASP A 453 -12.87 6.27 -8.85
N LYS A 454 -12.72 4.94 -8.87
CA LYS A 454 -13.84 4.00 -9.03
C LYS A 454 -14.81 4.10 -7.86
N LEU A 455 -14.30 4.15 -6.62
CA LEU A 455 -15.12 4.39 -5.43
C LEU A 455 -15.75 5.79 -5.45
N ALA A 456 -14.96 6.83 -5.75
CA ALA A 456 -15.42 8.21 -5.81
C ALA A 456 -16.52 8.42 -6.88
N LYS A 457 -16.47 7.71 -8.00
CA LYS A 457 -17.53 7.73 -9.02
C LYS A 457 -18.84 7.19 -8.44
N LYS A 458 -18.79 6.09 -7.70
CA LYS A 458 -19.99 5.51 -7.06
C LYS A 458 -20.58 6.42 -5.99
N MET A 459 -19.72 7.15 -5.26
CA MET A 459 -20.11 8.12 -4.25
C MET A 459 -20.50 9.50 -4.82
N GLY A 460 -20.33 9.73 -6.13
CA GLY A 460 -20.60 11.04 -6.74
C GLY A 460 -19.62 12.16 -6.38
N ILE A 461 -18.49 11.84 -5.73
CA ILE A 461 -17.49 12.80 -5.23
C ILE A 461 -16.25 12.94 -6.12
N LEU A 462 -16.28 12.36 -7.32
CA LEU A 462 -15.16 12.47 -8.25
C LEU A 462 -14.96 13.93 -8.67
N PRO A 463 -13.73 14.49 -8.62
CA PRO A 463 -13.47 15.87 -9.02
C PRO A 463 -13.69 16.05 -10.52
N ARG A 464 -14.67 16.89 -10.89
CA ARG A 464 -14.98 17.29 -12.25
C ARG A 464 -14.97 18.81 -12.37
N LEU A 465 -14.56 19.34 -13.53
CA LEU A 465 -14.49 20.79 -13.75
C LEU A 465 -15.84 21.47 -13.49
N SER A 466 -16.95 20.84 -13.93
CA SER A 466 -18.31 21.34 -13.68
C SER A 466 -18.67 21.50 -12.20
N LYS A 467 -18.17 20.61 -11.34
CA LYS A 467 -18.38 20.66 -9.89
C LYS A 467 -17.45 21.64 -9.17
N LEU A 468 -16.22 21.76 -9.65
CA LEU A 468 -15.20 22.63 -9.05
C LEU A 468 -15.41 24.11 -9.35
N ARG A 469 -16.07 24.44 -10.46
CA ARG A 469 -16.35 25.83 -10.94
C ARG A 469 -15.09 26.71 -11.02
N SER A 470 -13.88 26.11 -11.08
CA SER A 470 -12.59 26.78 -11.15
C SER A 470 -11.61 25.96 -11.98
N ILE A 471 -11.21 26.51 -13.13
CA ILE A 471 -10.20 25.90 -14.00
C ILE A 471 -8.86 25.81 -13.28
N ARG A 472 -8.46 26.86 -12.54
CA ARG A 472 -7.21 26.88 -11.76
C ARG A 472 -7.15 25.72 -10.76
N ARG A 473 -8.23 25.50 -9.99
CA ARG A 473 -8.32 24.41 -9.00
C ARG A 473 -8.33 23.05 -9.69
N TRP A 474 -9.03 22.92 -10.81
CA TRP A 474 -9.01 21.68 -11.59
C TRP A 474 -7.60 21.35 -12.09
N ILE A 475 -6.85 22.34 -12.62
CA ILE A 475 -5.44 22.15 -13.01
C ILE A 475 -4.58 21.75 -11.80
N LYS A 476 -4.80 22.33 -10.63
CA LYS A 476 -4.11 21.95 -9.39
C LYS A 476 -4.37 20.47 -9.05
N ILE A 477 -5.62 20.03 -9.04
CA ILE A 477 -5.99 18.62 -8.80
C ILE A 477 -5.38 17.68 -9.85
N LEU A 478 -5.27 18.12 -11.10
CA LEU A 478 -4.71 17.32 -12.17
C LEU A 478 -3.19 17.13 -12.05
N LEU A 479 -2.46 18.18 -11.65
CA LEU A 479 -1.00 18.26 -11.74
C LEU A 479 -0.28 18.17 -10.39
N SER A 480 -0.93 18.46 -9.26
CA SER A 480 -0.31 18.29 -7.93
C SER A 480 -0.18 16.80 -7.57
N PRO A 481 0.67 16.46 -6.59
CA PRO A 481 0.77 15.09 -6.09
C PRO A 481 -0.61 14.56 -5.69
N PHE A 482 -0.91 13.33 -6.07
CA PHE A 482 -2.21 12.75 -5.75
C PHE A 482 -2.39 12.55 -4.24
N SER A 483 -3.57 12.93 -3.75
CA SER A 483 -4.03 12.67 -2.38
C SER A 483 -5.55 12.48 -2.37
N THR A 484 -6.09 11.80 -1.36
CA THR A 484 -7.54 11.67 -1.15
C THR A 484 -8.23 12.99 -0.87
N THR A 485 -7.48 14.02 -0.48
CA THR A 485 -7.97 15.40 -0.34
C THR A 485 -8.50 16.02 -1.64
N HIS A 486 -8.22 15.40 -2.79
CA HIS A 486 -8.71 15.85 -4.09
C HIS A 486 -10.18 15.51 -4.36
N TYR A 487 -10.79 14.60 -3.60
CA TYR A 487 -12.18 14.19 -3.78
C TYR A 487 -13.15 15.18 -3.13
N LEU A 488 -14.31 15.38 -3.79
CA LEU A 488 -15.35 16.34 -3.39
C LEU A 488 -16.24 15.74 -2.29
N SER A 489 -15.62 15.26 -1.22
CA SER A 489 -16.31 14.79 -0.01
C SER A 489 -16.64 15.97 0.92
N ASP A 490 -17.33 15.68 2.03
CA ASP A 490 -17.65 16.68 3.05
C ASP A 490 -16.39 17.34 3.68
N ASP A 491 -15.23 16.64 3.58
CA ASP A 491 -13.93 17.16 4.05
C ASP A 491 -13.16 17.93 2.96
N PHE A 492 -13.76 18.19 1.78
CA PHE A 492 -13.10 18.91 0.70
C PHE A 492 -12.84 20.36 1.09
N ASP A 493 -11.58 20.77 1.01
CA ASP A 493 -11.12 22.11 1.34
C ASP A 493 -10.50 22.76 0.09
N PRO A 494 -11.20 23.72 -0.55
CA PRO A 494 -10.71 24.41 -1.73
C PRO A 494 -9.40 25.15 -1.50
N ASP A 495 -9.25 25.80 -0.35
CA ASP A 495 -8.07 26.61 -0.03
C ASP A 495 -6.85 25.72 0.25
N TYR A 496 -7.08 24.56 0.86
CA TYR A 496 -6.04 23.56 1.01
C TYR A 496 -5.52 23.10 -0.36
N ILE A 497 -6.41 22.83 -1.33
CA ILE A 497 -6.03 22.46 -2.71
C ILE A 497 -5.26 23.59 -3.39
N ASP A 498 -5.71 24.83 -3.26
CA ASP A 498 -5.09 25.98 -3.91
C ASP A 498 -3.66 26.25 -3.41
N ARG A 499 -3.32 25.82 -2.19
CA ARG A 499 -1.95 25.89 -1.63
C ARG A 499 -1.02 24.78 -2.12
N GLN A 500 -1.55 23.67 -2.68
CA GLN A 500 -0.70 22.55 -3.09
C GLN A 500 0.26 22.92 -4.22
N ARG A 501 1.46 22.33 -4.21
CA ARG A 501 2.51 22.60 -5.19
C ARG A 501 2.47 21.61 -6.34
N VAL A 502 2.88 22.06 -7.52
CA VAL A 502 3.02 21.23 -8.72
C VAL A 502 4.52 21.00 -8.96
N TYR A 503 4.91 19.74 -9.03
CA TYR A 503 6.32 19.35 -9.19
C TYR A 503 6.66 18.82 -10.57
N SER A 504 5.68 18.46 -11.39
CA SER A 504 5.93 18.00 -12.76
C SER A 504 6.65 19.09 -13.56
N PRO A 505 7.83 18.81 -14.15
CA PRO A 505 8.46 19.73 -15.07
C PRO A 505 7.54 20.05 -16.24
N LEU A 506 7.56 21.29 -16.73
CA LEU A 506 6.73 21.71 -17.87
C LEU A 506 6.94 20.80 -19.08
N ILE A 507 8.19 20.44 -19.38
CA ILE A 507 8.53 19.51 -20.48
C ILE A 507 7.84 18.16 -20.29
N ILE A 508 7.90 17.58 -19.08
CA ILE A 508 7.24 16.29 -18.79
C ILE A 508 5.74 16.45 -18.88
N THR A 509 5.19 17.54 -18.36
CA THR A 509 3.75 17.84 -18.45
C THR A 509 3.29 17.96 -19.90
N SER A 510 4.05 18.66 -20.76
CA SER A 510 3.76 18.78 -22.20
C SER A 510 3.82 17.42 -22.90
N ILE A 511 4.83 16.60 -22.61
CA ILE A 511 4.94 15.23 -23.13
C ILE A 511 3.73 14.39 -22.70
N LEU A 512 3.34 14.47 -21.43
CA LEU A 512 2.16 13.73 -20.93
C LEU A 512 0.86 14.18 -21.59
N LEU A 513 0.72 15.48 -21.87
CA LEU A 513 -0.44 16.01 -22.59
C LEU A 513 -0.49 15.50 -24.05
N ILE A 514 0.66 15.48 -24.73
CA ILE A 514 0.78 14.90 -26.09
C ILE A 514 0.42 13.41 -26.06
N ILE A 515 0.99 12.64 -25.14
CA ILE A 515 0.68 11.21 -24.97
C ILE A 515 -0.81 11.04 -24.68
N LYS A 516 -1.39 11.90 -23.84
CA LYS A 516 -2.82 11.86 -23.51
C LYS A 516 -3.71 12.13 -24.73
N PHE A 517 -3.31 13.02 -25.59
CA PHE A 517 -4.02 13.28 -26.85
C PHE A 517 -4.11 12.03 -27.71
N PHE A 518 -3.03 11.28 -27.86
CA PHE A 518 -3.02 10.01 -28.60
C PHE A 518 -3.65 8.84 -27.83
N ASP A 519 -3.70 8.88 -26.50
CA ASP A 519 -4.34 7.88 -25.66
C ASP A 519 -5.88 7.83 -25.84
N ILE A 520 -6.50 8.95 -26.19
CA ILE A 520 -7.96 9.02 -26.38
C ILE A 520 -8.42 8.10 -27.53
N PRO A 521 -7.91 8.22 -28.77
CA PRO A 521 -8.28 7.31 -29.84
C PRO A 521 -7.87 5.86 -29.56
N TYR A 522 -6.75 5.62 -28.91
CA TYR A 522 -6.34 4.28 -28.49
C TYR A 522 -7.38 3.61 -27.57
N LYS A 523 -7.89 4.35 -26.58
CA LYS A 523 -8.96 3.87 -25.69
C LYS A 523 -10.25 3.57 -26.44
N MET A 524 -10.62 4.43 -27.40
CA MET A 524 -11.81 4.22 -28.22
C MET A 524 -11.72 2.93 -29.04
N VAL A 525 -10.61 2.72 -29.74
CA VAL A 525 -10.35 1.51 -30.52
C VAL A 525 -10.35 0.26 -29.63
N LYS A 526 -9.65 0.31 -28.49
CA LYS A 526 -9.57 -0.84 -27.57
C LYS A 526 -10.95 -1.18 -26.96
N ASN A 527 -11.80 -0.20 -26.72
CA ASN A 527 -13.17 -0.44 -26.25
C ASN A 527 -14.06 -1.05 -27.34
N LEU A 528 -13.87 -0.66 -28.60
CA LEU A 528 -14.58 -1.24 -29.74
C LEU A 528 -14.15 -2.71 -30.02
N MET A 529 -12.89 -3.03 -29.72
CA MET A 529 -12.35 -4.38 -29.90
C MET A 529 -12.69 -5.36 -28.75
N LYS A 530 -13.34 -4.92 -27.67
CA LYS A 530 -13.81 -5.81 -26.61
C LYS A 530 -15.07 -6.54 -27.06
N PRO A 531 -15.07 -7.86 -27.26
CA PRO A 531 -16.27 -8.59 -27.61
C PRO A 531 -17.31 -8.46 -26.50
N GLY A 532 -18.50 -7.98 -26.83
CA GLY A 532 -19.72 -8.09 -26.03
C GLY A 532 -20.01 -6.93 -25.07
N LYS A 533 -19.94 -5.66 -25.54
CA LYS A 533 -20.70 -4.57 -24.93
C LYS A 533 -21.46 -3.83 -26.01
N THR A 534 -22.76 -4.10 -26.12
CA THR A 534 -23.72 -3.14 -26.68
C THR A 534 -23.57 -1.80 -25.94
N PRO A 535 -23.55 -0.66 -26.62
CA PRO A 535 -23.51 0.64 -25.96
C PRO A 535 -24.80 0.81 -25.16
N SER A 536 -24.75 0.77 -23.84
CA SER A 536 -25.77 1.38 -23.02
C SER A 536 -25.60 2.89 -23.15
N MET A 537 -26.51 3.51 -23.84
CA MET A 537 -26.78 4.94 -23.72
C MET A 537 -27.20 5.21 -22.29
N GLU A 538 -26.31 5.80 -21.50
CA GLU A 538 -26.61 6.56 -20.28
C GLU A 538 -25.47 7.57 -20.01
#